data_87e76865f03be559ad2e3f7281c22801
#
_entry.id   87e76865f03be559ad2e3f7281c22801
#
_cell.length_a   1.000
_cell.length_b   1.000
_cell.length_c   1.000
_cell.angle_alpha   90.00
_cell.angle_beta   90.00
_cell.angle_gamma   90.00
#
_symmetry.space_group_name_H-M   'P 1'
#
loop_
_entity.id
_entity.type
_entity.pdbx_description
1 polymer ?
#
loop_
_entity_poly.entity_id
_entity_poly.type
_entity_poly.pdbx_seq_one_letter_code
_entity_poly.pdbx_strand_id
1 'polypeptide(L)'
;MKYDVIVVGGGPAGLAAAVEASKNGAEKVLVVERDQELGGILNQCIHNGFGLHYFKEELTGPEYAGKFIDMLNETNIEVMLDTMVLDVDETEKCVHAMNKKNGYMKLEGKSIILNMGCRERTRGAIAIPGDRPAGVFTAGAAQRYVNIEGYMVGKKVLILGSGYIGLIMARRMSLEGAKVVGCVELCPYSNGLNRNIVQCLNDYDIPLYLSHTITDIQGDKRVEKVIVSKVDEKNQPIPGTEMEFDVDTVLLSVGLIPENELTRSAGITMDPATSGPVVYENMETSAEGIFASGNVVHVHDLVDFVTAESQKAGKSAAEYVKNGETKDQTCIDIKNGDGVNGIVPQKVRPSNVDKKVEVMFRARNVFTDVAIKVRSNGEELASFKREHMAPGEMEKIVIPKAFLDKVENGEITVSVEKVGA
;
A
#
# COMPACT_ATOMS: atom_id res chain seq x y z
N MET A 1 17.14 -21.36 -14.19
CA MET A 1 17.54 -20.14 -14.96
C MET A 1 18.20 -19.21 -13.99
N LYS A 2 19.23 -18.46 -14.44
CA LYS A 2 20.00 -17.58 -13.53
C LYS A 2 19.88 -16.14 -13.94
N TYR A 3 19.57 -15.28 -12.95
CA TYR A 3 19.36 -13.84 -13.09
C TYR A 3 20.22 -13.06 -12.09
N ASP A 4 20.49 -11.81 -12.38
CA ASP A 4 21.09 -10.91 -11.41
C ASP A 4 20.03 -10.46 -10.40
N VAL A 5 18.86 -10.01 -10.90
CA VAL A 5 17.76 -9.57 -10.08
C VAL A 5 16.45 -10.21 -10.56
N ILE A 6 15.69 -10.79 -9.63
CA ILE A 6 14.32 -11.26 -9.88
C ILE A 6 13.35 -10.33 -9.14
N VAL A 7 12.41 -9.75 -9.87
CA VAL A 7 11.37 -8.87 -9.34
C VAL A 7 10.05 -9.64 -9.31
N VAL A 8 9.46 -9.80 -8.14
CA VAL A 8 8.19 -10.51 -7.94
C VAL A 8 7.05 -9.49 -7.91
N GLY A 9 6.27 -9.46 -8.99
CA GLY A 9 5.17 -8.53 -9.23
C GLY A 9 5.52 -7.48 -10.29
N GLY A 10 4.66 -7.35 -11.31
CA GLY A 10 4.78 -6.43 -12.46
C GLY A 10 3.90 -5.18 -12.33
N GLY A 11 3.45 -4.83 -11.11
CA GLY A 11 2.76 -3.58 -10.82
C GLY A 11 3.71 -2.37 -10.77
N PRO A 12 3.24 -1.17 -10.38
CA PRO A 12 4.03 0.06 -10.40
C PRO A 12 5.34 -0.05 -9.61
N ALA A 13 5.33 -0.73 -8.47
CA ALA A 13 6.52 -0.96 -7.67
C ALA A 13 7.55 -1.81 -8.41
N GLY A 14 7.11 -2.96 -8.95
CA GLY A 14 8.02 -3.89 -9.65
C GLY A 14 8.58 -3.30 -10.93
N LEU A 15 7.78 -2.57 -11.70
CA LEU A 15 8.22 -1.88 -12.91
C LEU A 15 9.31 -0.85 -12.59
N ALA A 16 9.08 0.00 -11.58
CA ALA A 16 10.05 1.02 -11.16
C ALA A 16 11.35 0.38 -10.64
N ALA A 17 11.25 -0.69 -9.83
CA ALA A 17 12.40 -1.42 -9.30
C ALA A 17 13.22 -2.10 -10.39
N ALA A 18 12.55 -2.77 -11.36
CA ALA A 18 13.22 -3.47 -12.44
C ALA A 18 13.98 -2.52 -13.37
N VAL A 19 13.34 -1.43 -13.80
CA VAL A 19 13.96 -0.39 -14.63
C VAL A 19 15.16 0.22 -13.92
N GLU A 20 15.05 0.52 -12.64
CA GLU A 20 16.13 1.12 -11.86
C GLU A 20 17.28 0.14 -11.62
N ALA A 21 17.00 -1.15 -11.37
CA ALA A 21 18.02 -2.17 -11.25
C ALA A 21 18.83 -2.31 -12.55
N SER A 22 18.18 -2.34 -13.69
CA SER A 22 18.83 -2.38 -15.01
C SER A 22 19.70 -1.14 -15.24
N LYS A 23 19.19 0.07 -14.97
CA LYS A 23 19.95 1.33 -15.08
C LYS A 23 21.18 1.37 -14.20
N ASN A 24 21.16 0.70 -13.05
CA ASN A 24 22.29 0.61 -12.14
C ASN A 24 23.20 -0.60 -12.40
N GLY A 25 23.01 -1.29 -13.54
CA GLY A 25 23.95 -2.26 -14.11
C GLY A 25 23.70 -3.71 -13.70
N ALA A 26 22.50 -4.08 -13.28
CA ALA A 26 22.05 -5.46 -13.31
C ALA A 26 21.82 -5.86 -14.78
N GLU A 27 22.58 -6.85 -15.28
CA GLU A 27 22.56 -7.21 -16.70
C GLU A 27 21.37 -8.10 -17.05
N LYS A 28 21.01 -9.03 -16.14
CA LYS A 28 19.90 -9.98 -16.30
C LYS A 28 18.84 -9.74 -15.24
N VAL A 29 17.84 -8.95 -15.59
CA VAL A 29 16.68 -8.69 -14.73
C VAL A 29 15.47 -9.45 -15.26
N LEU A 30 14.73 -10.09 -14.36
CA LEU A 30 13.46 -10.77 -14.65
C LEU A 30 12.34 -10.16 -13.83
N VAL A 31 11.23 -9.83 -14.47
CA VAL A 31 9.96 -9.51 -13.80
C VAL A 31 9.03 -10.72 -13.91
N VAL A 32 8.51 -11.21 -12.79
CA VAL A 32 7.52 -12.29 -12.73
C VAL A 32 6.17 -11.71 -12.33
N GLU A 33 5.18 -11.80 -13.23
CA GLU A 33 3.84 -11.26 -13.01
C GLU A 33 2.77 -12.35 -13.15
N ARG A 34 1.84 -12.41 -12.21
CA ARG A 34 0.76 -13.40 -12.20
C ARG A 34 -0.38 -13.10 -13.17
N ASP A 35 -0.58 -11.82 -13.51
CA ASP A 35 -1.61 -11.39 -14.45
C ASP A 35 -1.12 -11.53 -15.91
N GLN A 36 -2.02 -11.34 -16.84
CA GLN A 36 -1.77 -11.44 -18.29
C GLN A 36 -1.06 -10.22 -18.86
N GLU A 37 -0.94 -9.16 -18.07
CA GLU A 37 -0.33 -7.89 -18.45
C GLU A 37 0.41 -7.22 -17.28
N LEU A 38 1.36 -6.36 -17.60
CA LEU A 38 2.04 -5.48 -16.66
C LEU A 38 1.16 -4.30 -16.27
N GLY A 39 1.50 -3.64 -15.15
CA GLY A 39 0.82 -2.43 -14.65
C GLY A 39 0.04 -2.67 -13.36
N GLY A 40 -0.36 -3.92 -13.10
CA GLY A 40 -1.04 -4.32 -11.86
C GLY A 40 -2.32 -3.51 -11.61
N ILE A 41 -2.51 -3.06 -10.38
CA ILE A 41 -3.73 -2.33 -9.96
C ILE A 41 -3.94 -1.02 -10.72
N LEU A 42 -2.91 -0.41 -11.31
CA LEU A 42 -3.04 0.84 -12.06
C LEU A 42 -3.94 0.69 -13.29
N ASN A 43 -3.95 -0.49 -13.93
CA ASN A 43 -4.72 -0.72 -15.13
C ASN A 43 -6.23 -0.48 -14.93
N GLN A 44 -6.75 -0.75 -13.74
CA GLN A 44 -8.16 -0.50 -13.41
C GLN A 44 -8.43 0.92 -12.86
N CYS A 45 -7.39 1.71 -12.54
CA CYS A 45 -7.51 3.05 -12.00
C CYS A 45 -7.61 4.10 -13.12
N ILE A 46 -8.73 4.13 -13.84
CA ILE A 46 -8.94 5.00 -15.03
C ILE A 46 -9.24 6.46 -14.70
N HIS A 47 -9.21 6.85 -13.43
CA HIS A 47 -9.33 8.25 -12.99
C HIS A 47 -7.97 8.96 -12.99
N ASN A 48 -7.98 10.29 -13.05
CA ASN A 48 -6.79 11.13 -12.97
C ASN A 48 -6.24 11.25 -11.54
N GLY A 49 -5.02 11.80 -11.43
CA GLY A 49 -4.36 12.12 -10.17
C GLY A 49 -3.04 11.39 -9.93
N PHE A 50 -2.54 10.65 -10.91
CA PHE A 50 -1.26 9.97 -10.87
C PHE A 50 -0.17 10.81 -11.57
N GLY A 51 1.09 10.67 -11.14
CA GLY A 51 2.26 11.23 -11.84
C GLY A 51 2.61 12.68 -11.53
N LEU A 52 1.83 13.38 -10.73
CA LEU A 52 2.04 14.79 -10.41
C LEU A 52 3.40 15.07 -9.77
N HIS A 53 3.90 14.16 -8.93
CA HIS A 53 5.18 14.32 -8.25
C HIS A 53 6.36 13.75 -9.03
N TYR A 54 6.17 12.65 -9.74
CA TYR A 54 7.23 11.97 -10.47
C TYR A 54 7.37 12.48 -11.92
N PHE A 55 6.31 12.39 -12.71
CA PHE A 55 6.33 12.81 -14.13
C PHE A 55 6.05 14.30 -14.31
N LYS A 56 5.57 15.03 -13.30
CA LYS A 56 5.09 16.42 -13.40
C LYS A 56 3.92 16.58 -14.39
N GLU A 57 3.17 15.52 -14.57
CA GLU A 57 2.00 15.42 -15.44
C GLU A 57 0.84 14.81 -14.67
N GLU A 58 -0.39 15.20 -14.98
CA GLU A 58 -1.58 14.56 -14.43
C GLU A 58 -1.99 13.41 -15.35
N LEU A 59 -1.84 12.19 -14.88
CA LEU A 59 -2.07 10.97 -15.64
C LEU A 59 -3.20 10.14 -15.01
N THR A 60 -3.80 9.25 -15.80
CA THR A 60 -4.57 8.11 -15.31
C THR A 60 -3.65 6.97 -14.87
N GLY A 61 -4.17 5.97 -14.15
CA GLY A 61 -3.39 4.80 -13.75
C GLY A 61 -2.77 4.05 -14.94
N PRO A 62 -3.54 3.70 -16.00
CA PRO A 62 -3.00 3.06 -17.20
C PRO A 62 -1.91 3.89 -17.90
N GLU A 63 -2.06 5.20 -18.00
CA GLU A 63 -1.03 6.07 -18.60
C GLU A 63 0.25 6.08 -17.77
N TYR A 64 0.13 6.10 -16.43
CA TYR A 64 1.27 5.98 -15.54
C TYR A 64 2.01 4.65 -15.72
N ALA A 65 1.27 3.54 -15.72
CA ALA A 65 1.83 2.21 -15.95
C ALA A 65 2.47 2.11 -17.35
N GLY A 66 1.82 2.64 -18.38
CA GLY A 66 2.31 2.67 -19.76
C GLY A 66 3.68 3.31 -19.87
N LYS A 67 3.90 4.47 -19.22
CA LYS A 67 5.22 5.13 -19.21
C LYS A 67 6.33 4.23 -18.64
N PHE A 68 6.07 3.47 -17.59
CA PHE A 68 7.05 2.53 -17.04
C PHE A 68 7.24 1.29 -17.90
N ILE A 69 6.18 0.80 -18.54
CA ILE A 69 6.25 -0.30 -19.51
C ILE A 69 7.09 0.13 -20.71
N ASP A 70 6.92 1.35 -21.21
CA ASP A 70 7.75 1.89 -22.30
C ASP A 70 9.22 1.96 -21.90
N MET A 71 9.53 2.46 -20.68
CA MET A 71 10.90 2.47 -20.16
C MET A 71 11.48 1.05 -20.03
N LEU A 72 10.68 0.07 -19.63
CA LEU A 72 11.09 -1.33 -19.54
C LEU A 72 11.39 -1.90 -20.93
N ASN A 73 10.56 -1.60 -21.93
CA ASN A 73 10.74 -2.06 -23.32
C ASN A 73 12.02 -1.49 -23.98
N GLU A 74 12.57 -0.39 -23.48
CA GLU A 74 13.86 0.17 -23.90
C GLU A 74 15.07 -0.59 -23.30
N THR A 75 14.84 -1.61 -22.47
CA THR A 75 15.86 -2.40 -21.78
C THR A 75 15.86 -3.86 -22.23
N ASN A 76 16.79 -4.64 -21.70
CA ASN A 76 16.84 -6.10 -21.89
C ASN A 76 16.17 -6.87 -20.74
N ILE A 77 15.25 -6.25 -20.00
CA ILE A 77 14.52 -6.90 -18.90
C ILE A 77 13.62 -7.98 -19.46
N GLU A 78 13.76 -9.21 -18.94
CA GLU A 78 12.85 -10.32 -19.27
C GLU A 78 11.55 -10.21 -18.45
N VAL A 79 10.41 -10.58 -19.06
CA VAL A 79 9.11 -10.58 -18.40
C VAL A 79 8.46 -11.95 -18.54
N MET A 80 7.98 -12.51 -17.44
CA MET A 80 7.15 -13.71 -17.39
C MET A 80 5.76 -13.35 -16.89
N LEU A 81 4.80 -13.21 -17.80
CA LEU A 81 3.37 -13.05 -17.52
C LEU A 81 2.69 -14.40 -17.25
N ASP A 82 1.43 -14.37 -16.79
CA ASP A 82 0.67 -15.58 -16.40
C ASP A 82 1.47 -16.52 -15.47
N THR A 83 2.36 -15.96 -14.66
CA THR A 83 3.34 -16.74 -13.90
C THR A 83 3.16 -16.48 -12.40
N MET A 84 2.64 -17.49 -11.69
CA MET A 84 2.43 -17.44 -10.26
C MET A 84 3.70 -17.84 -9.52
N VAL A 85 4.18 -16.97 -8.64
CA VAL A 85 5.22 -17.31 -7.65
C VAL A 85 4.57 -18.07 -6.51
N LEU A 86 5.11 -19.24 -6.20
CA LEU A 86 4.58 -20.16 -5.18
C LEU A 86 5.34 -20.05 -3.87
N ASP A 87 6.65 -19.82 -3.94
CA ASP A 87 7.55 -19.75 -2.78
C ASP A 87 8.83 -18.98 -3.10
N VAL A 88 9.49 -18.49 -2.07
CA VAL A 88 10.79 -17.83 -2.14
C VAL A 88 11.73 -18.48 -1.12
N ASP A 89 12.81 -19.09 -1.60
CA ASP A 89 13.87 -19.62 -0.76
C ASP A 89 14.90 -18.51 -0.49
N GLU A 90 14.97 -18.05 0.73
CA GLU A 90 15.88 -16.97 1.15
C GLU A 90 17.36 -17.38 1.13
N THR A 91 17.63 -18.64 1.45
CA THR A 91 19.00 -19.16 1.57
C THR A 91 19.62 -19.36 0.18
N GLU A 92 18.88 -19.97 -0.74
CA GLU A 92 19.33 -20.22 -2.10
C GLU A 92 19.08 -19.03 -3.04
N LYS A 93 18.41 -17.98 -2.57
CA LYS A 93 17.93 -16.84 -3.37
C LYS A 93 17.21 -17.29 -4.64
N CYS A 94 16.20 -18.11 -4.44
CA CYS A 94 15.50 -18.81 -5.48
C CYS A 94 13.99 -18.55 -5.40
N VAL A 95 13.38 -18.29 -6.55
CA VAL A 95 11.93 -18.13 -6.70
C VAL A 95 11.36 -19.38 -7.35
N HIS A 96 10.40 -20.02 -6.67
CA HIS A 96 9.63 -21.13 -7.20
C HIS A 96 8.37 -20.59 -7.86
N ALA A 97 8.24 -20.80 -9.17
CA ALA A 97 7.15 -20.27 -9.95
C ALA A 97 6.51 -21.31 -10.84
N MET A 98 5.28 -21.04 -11.27
CA MET A 98 4.55 -21.93 -12.18
C MET A 98 3.75 -21.12 -13.20
N ASN A 99 3.75 -21.59 -14.45
CA ASN A 99 2.84 -21.10 -15.47
C ASN A 99 2.39 -22.25 -16.40
N LYS A 100 1.38 -21.95 -17.23
CA LYS A 100 0.82 -22.94 -18.16
C LYS A 100 1.82 -23.42 -19.20
N LYS A 101 2.75 -22.57 -19.65
CA LYS A 101 3.69 -22.86 -20.74
C LYS A 101 4.86 -23.74 -20.28
N ASN A 102 5.43 -23.41 -19.11
CA ASN A 102 6.69 -24.02 -18.65
C ASN A 102 6.49 -24.99 -17.46
N GLY A 103 5.27 -25.10 -16.93
CA GLY A 103 5.01 -25.83 -15.70
C GLY A 103 5.71 -25.20 -14.49
N TYR A 104 6.17 -26.04 -13.57
CA TYR A 104 6.95 -25.61 -12.41
C TYR A 104 8.38 -25.24 -12.80
N MET A 105 8.86 -24.13 -12.25
CA MET A 105 10.20 -23.56 -12.51
C MET A 105 10.90 -23.19 -11.22
N LYS A 106 12.21 -23.42 -11.19
CA LYS A 106 13.12 -22.86 -10.18
C LYS A 106 13.96 -21.77 -10.86
N LEU A 107 13.79 -20.53 -10.40
CA LEU A 107 14.43 -19.32 -10.91
C LEU A 107 15.46 -18.85 -9.87
N GLU A 108 16.74 -18.91 -10.20
CA GLU A 108 17.83 -18.53 -9.31
C GLU A 108 18.20 -17.06 -9.54
N GLY A 109 18.22 -16.24 -8.49
CA GLY A 109 18.62 -14.83 -8.50
C GLY A 109 19.83 -14.59 -7.62
N LYS A 110 20.68 -13.63 -7.96
CA LYS A 110 21.65 -13.10 -7.00
C LYS A 110 20.97 -12.21 -5.96
N SER A 111 19.88 -11.53 -6.38
CA SER A 111 19.02 -10.71 -5.55
C SER A 111 17.56 -10.88 -5.95
N ILE A 112 16.63 -10.67 -4.99
CA ILE A 112 15.19 -10.74 -5.20
C ILE A 112 14.55 -9.45 -4.68
N ILE A 113 13.55 -8.90 -5.41
CA ILE A 113 12.77 -7.75 -4.95
C ILE A 113 11.31 -8.17 -4.87
N LEU A 114 10.71 -8.03 -3.68
CA LEU A 114 9.34 -8.39 -3.39
C LEU A 114 8.43 -7.16 -3.61
N ASN A 115 7.54 -7.24 -4.61
CA ASN A 115 6.65 -6.15 -5.02
C ASN A 115 5.20 -6.63 -5.21
N MET A 116 4.73 -7.57 -4.37
CA MET A 116 3.42 -8.19 -4.51
C MET A 116 2.25 -7.24 -4.19
N GLY A 117 2.53 -6.05 -3.66
CA GLY A 117 1.52 -5.06 -3.36
C GLY A 117 0.66 -5.40 -2.15
N CYS A 118 -0.63 -5.12 -2.24
CA CYS A 118 -1.60 -5.34 -1.16
C CYS A 118 -2.92 -5.85 -1.72
N ARG A 119 -3.76 -6.39 -0.85
CA ARG A 119 -5.15 -6.77 -1.12
C ARG A 119 -6.11 -6.05 -0.19
N GLU A 120 -7.37 -5.96 -0.59
CA GLU A 120 -8.41 -5.34 0.22
C GLU A 120 -8.88 -6.25 1.36
N ARG A 121 -9.26 -5.64 2.47
CA ARG A 121 -9.98 -6.34 3.55
C ARG A 121 -11.35 -6.76 3.07
N THR A 122 -11.67 -8.03 3.26
CA THR A 122 -12.96 -8.61 2.88
C THR A 122 -13.99 -8.46 4.00
N ARG A 123 -15.26 -8.77 3.71
CA ARG A 123 -16.33 -8.87 4.69
C ARG A 123 -15.95 -9.75 5.90
N GLY A 124 -15.28 -10.89 5.66
CA GLY A 124 -14.84 -11.79 6.71
C GLY A 124 -13.78 -11.18 7.62
N ALA A 125 -12.87 -10.36 7.08
CA ALA A 125 -11.81 -9.72 7.85
C ALA A 125 -12.33 -8.67 8.85
N ILE A 126 -13.52 -8.08 8.59
CA ILE A 126 -14.17 -7.10 9.48
C ILE A 126 -15.44 -7.67 10.13
N ALA A 127 -15.70 -8.96 9.96
CA ALA A 127 -16.74 -9.73 10.63
C ALA A 127 -18.17 -9.12 10.54
N ILE A 128 -18.56 -8.54 9.39
CA ILE A 128 -19.93 -8.01 9.20
C ILE A 128 -20.94 -9.15 9.31
N PRO A 129 -21.93 -9.05 10.22
CA PRO A 129 -22.94 -10.09 10.44
C PRO A 129 -23.94 -10.22 9.28
N GLY A 130 -24.90 -11.13 9.44
CA GLY A 130 -26.02 -11.37 8.54
C GLY A 130 -25.80 -12.49 7.53
N ASP A 131 -26.70 -12.58 6.55
CA ASP A 131 -26.69 -13.58 5.48
C ASP A 131 -25.44 -13.50 4.60
N ARG A 132 -25.22 -14.52 3.76
CA ARG A 132 -24.08 -14.60 2.82
C ARG A 132 -24.52 -14.61 1.35
N PRO A 133 -25.36 -13.64 0.92
CA PRO A 133 -25.81 -13.57 -0.47
C PRO A 133 -24.69 -13.07 -1.39
N ALA A 134 -24.86 -13.22 -2.71
CA ALA A 134 -24.08 -12.48 -3.70
C ALA A 134 -24.35 -10.96 -3.59
N GLY A 135 -23.47 -10.13 -4.16
CA GLY A 135 -23.63 -8.67 -4.18
C GLY A 135 -22.78 -7.92 -3.16
N VAL A 136 -21.96 -8.61 -2.36
CA VAL A 136 -20.96 -7.96 -1.49
C VAL A 136 -19.59 -8.08 -2.15
N PHE A 137 -19.00 -6.95 -2.53
CA PHE A 137 -17.70 -6.86 -3.19
C PHE A 137 -16.76 -5.95 -2.41
N THR A 138 -15.46 -6.18 -2.49
CA THR A 138 -14.50 -5.14 -2.19
C THR A 138 -14.55 -4.07 -3.29
N ALA A 139 -14.22 -2.83 -2.95
CA ALA A 139 -14.35 -1.71 -3.90
C ALA A 139 -13.42 -1.87 -5.12
N GLY A 140 -12.19 -2.40 -4.91
CA GLY A 140 -11.25 -2.67 -6.00
C GLY A 140 -11.66 -3.84 -6.87
N ALA A 141 -12.26 -4.90 -6.31
CA ALA A 141 -12.83 -5.97 -7.14
C ALA A 141 -13.97 -5.45 -8.02
N ALA A 142 -14.86 -4.61 -7.46
CA ALA A 142 -15.92 -3.96 -8.23
C ALA A 142 -15.32 -3.03 -9.31
N GLN A 143 -14.24 -2.32 -9.00
CA GLN A 143 -13.54 -1.47 -9.95
C GLN A 143 -12.99 -2.27 -11.13
N ARG A 144 -12.39 -3.45 -10.88
CA ARG A 144 -11.92 -4.34 -11.95
C ARG A 144 -13.08 -4.79 -12.83
N TYR A 145 -14.18 -5.28 -12.23
CA TYR A 145 -15.35 -5.71 -13.01
C TYR A 145 -15.89 -4.61 -13.90
N VAL A 146 -16.02 -3.39 -13.39
CA VAL A 146 -16.58 -2.26 -14.16
C VAL A 146 -15.60 -1.74 -15.20
N ASN A 147 -14.33 -1.54 -14.82
CA ASN A 147 -13.37 -0.81 -15.66
C ASN A 147 -12.59 -1.69 -16.63
N ILE A 148 -12.37 -2.97 -16.30
CA ILE A 148 -11.60 -3.90 -17.14
C ILE A 148 -12.53 -4.90 -17.83
N GLU A 149 -13.43 -5.54 -17.06
CA GLU A 149 -14.26 -6.63 -17.59
C GLU A 149 -15.57 -6.12 -18.22
N GLY A 150 -15.95 -4.85 -18.01
CA GLY A 150 -17.17 -4.24 -18.56
C GLY A 150 -18.45 -4.73 -17.93
N TYR A 151 -18.43 -5.27 -16.70
CA TYR A 151 -19.61 -5.78 -15.99
C TYR A 151 -20.06 -4.86 -14.87
N MET A 152 -21.34 -4.49 -14.87
CA MET A 152 -21.97 -3.82 -13.73
C MET A 152 -22.18 -4.79 -12.57
N VAL A 153 -21.65 -4.44 -11.39
CA VAL A 153 -21.76 -5.27 -10.19
C VAL A 153 -23.10 -5.12 -9.47
N GLY A 154 -23.87 -4.08 -9.76
CA GLY A 154 -25.20 -3.85 -9.20
C GLY A 154 -25.84 -2.54 -9.65
N LYS A 155 -27.10 -2.31 -9.23
CA LYS A 155 -27.93 -1.16 -9.62
C LYS A 155 -28.21 -0.19 -8.47
N LYS A 156 -28.35 -0.71 -7.25
CA LYS A 156 -28.52 0.07 -6.01
C LYS A 156 -27.40 -0.28 -5.05
N VAL A 157 -26.51 0.66 -4.80
CA VAL A 157 -25.24 0.42 -4.15
C VAL A 157 -25.14 1.20 -2.84
N LEU A 158 -24.75 0.52 -1.76
CA LEU A 158 -24.26 1.13 -0.52
C LEU A 158 -22.76 0.90 -0.41
N ILE A 159 -22.01 1.93 -0.01
CA ILE A 159 -20.56 1.84 0.15
C ILE A 159 -20.20 1.93 1.63
N LEU A 160 -19.38 1.00 2.12
CA LEU A 160 -18.79 1.05 3.45
C LEU A 160 -17.33 1.46 3.37
N GLY A 161 -17.00 2.57 3.99
CA GLY A 161 -15.67 3.20 3.99
C GLY A 161 -15.57 4.38 3.03
N SER A 162 -15.17 5.54 3.54
CA SER A 162 -14.98 6.79 2.81
C SER A 162 -13.52 7.07 2.45
N GLY A 163 -12.68 6.02 2.36
CA GLY A 163 -11.33 6.12 1.83
C GLY A 163 -11.32 6.37 0.32
N TYR A 164 -10.13 6.57 -0.27
CA TYR A 164 -9.97 6.93 -1.68
C TYR A 164 -10.77 6.06 -2.64
N ILE A 165 -10.62 4.74 -2.54
CA ILE A 165 -11.28 3.83 -3.48
C ILE A 165 -12.80 3.85 -3.31
N GLY A 166 -13.31 3.99 -2.07
CA GLY A 166 -14.75 4.08 -1.81
C GLY A 166 -15.36 5.31 -2.45
N LEU A 167 -14.75 6.48 -2.31
CA LEU A 167 -15.19 7.73 -2.92
C LEU A 167 -15.14 7.66 -4.46
N ILE A 168 -14.03 7.17 -5.03
CA ILE A 168 -13.88 7.00 -6.48
C ILE A 168 -14.95 6.06 -7.03
N MET A 169 -15.23 4.95 -6.33
CA MET A 169 -16.26 4.01 -6.76
C MET A 169 -17.67 4.55 -6.59
N ALA A 170 -17.94 5.43 -5.62
CA ALA A 170 -19.22 6.14 -5.53
C ALA A 170 -19.49 6.92 -6.80
N ARG A 171 -18.54 7.73 -7.24
CA ARG A 171 -18.62 8.47 -8.49
C ARG A 171 -18.69 7.54 -9.71
N ARG A 172 -17.82 6.52 -9.77
CA ARG A 172 -17.73 5.62 -10.92
C ARG A 172 -19.04 4.85 -11.14
N MET A 173 -19.60 4.27 -10.08
CA MET A 173 -20.88 3.56 -10.14
C MET A 173 -22.02 4.48 -10.59
N SER A 174 -22.05 5.73 -10.12
CA SER A 174 -23.06 6.72 -10.53
C SER A 174 -22.93 7.08 -12.01
N LEU A 175 -21.71 7.26 -12.52
CA LEU A 175 -21.44 7.52 -13.95
C LEU A 175 -21.86 6.36 -14.85
N GLU A 176 -21.80 5.12 -14.36
CA GLU A 176 -22.27 3.92 -15.07
C GLU A 176 -23.79 3.65 -14.88
N GLY A 177 -24.51 4.58 -14.24
CA GLY A 177 -25.96 4.53 -14.12
C GLY A 177 -26.48 3.76 -12.91
N ALA A 178 -25.65 3.33 -11.97
CA ALA A 178 -26.12 2.79 -10.69
C ALA A 178 -26.56 3.91 -9.75
N LYS A 179 -27.53 3.63 -8.89
CA LYS A 179 -27.91 4.53 -7.79
C LYS A 179 -27.09 4.22 -6.56
N VAL A 180 -26.13 5.06 -6.22
CA VAL A 180 -25.42 4.99 -4.94
C VAL A 180 -26.28 5.67 -3.89
N VAL A 181 -26.74 4.91 -2.89
CA VAL A 181 -27.70 5.40 -1.88
C VAL A 181 -27.02 6.03 -0.67
N GLY A 182 -25.73 5.79 -0.49
CA GLY A 182 -24.93 6.39 0.57
C GLY A 182 -23.53 5.82 0.68
N CYS A 183 -22.69 6.57 1.36
CA CYS A 183 -21.37 6.16 1.82
C CYS A 183 -21.40 6.16 3.35
N VAL A 184 -21.01 5.04 3.96
CA VAL A 184 -21.00 4.83 5.42
C VAL A 184 -19.58 4.80 5.90
N GLU A 185 -19.25 5.57 6.94
CA GLU A 185 -17.91 5.68 7.51
C GLU A 185 -17.93 5.45 9.01
N LEU A 186 -17.08 4.54 9.47
CA LEU A 186 -16.95 4.18 10.88
C LEU A 186 -16.41 5.35 11.72
N CYS A 187 -15.45 6.09 11.18
CA CYS A 187 -14.83 7.23 11.84
C CYS A 187 -15.76 8.45 11.87
N PRO A 188 -15.57 9.39 12.82
CA PRO A 188 -16.30 10.67 12.85
C PRO A 188 -15.82 11.66 11.78
N TYR A 189 -14.92 11.24 10.90
CA TYR A 189 -14.38 12.00 9.77
C TYR A 189 -14.14 11.08 8.58
N SER A 190 -14.12 11.64 7.37
CA SER A 190 -13.76 10.89 6.16
C SER A 190 -12.26 10.69 6.09
N ASN A 191 -11.84 9.51 5.64
CA ASN A 191 -10.43 9.19 5.36
C ASN A 191 -9.98 9.61 3.95
N GLY A 192 -10.88 10.18 3.14
CA GLY A 192 -10.58 10.73 1.82
C GLY A 192 -10.30 12.23 1.87
N LEU A 193 -9.61 12.74 0.85
CA LEU A 193 -9.36 14.19 0.72
C LEU A 193 -10.68 14.95 0.50
N ASN A 194 -10.77 16.17 1.01
CA ASN A 194 -11.95 17.03 0.85
C ASN A 194 -12.37 17.21 -0.60
N ARG A 195 -11.43 17.35 -1.54
CA ARG A 195 -11.78 17.44 -2.97
C ARG A 195 -12.50 16.19 -3.48
N ASN A 196 -12.12 15.00 -2.98
CA ASN A 196 -12.76 13.74 -3.39
C ASN A 196 -14.17 13.62 -2.77
N ILE A 197 -14.39 14.14 -1.56
CA ILE A 197 -15.73 14.21 -0.97
C ILE A 197 -16.64 15.07 -1.86
N VAL A 198 -16.18 16.25 -2.27
CA VAL A 198 -16.93 17.13 -3.16
C VAL A 198 -17.20 16.44 -4.49
N GLN A 199 -16.16 16.01 -5.20
CA GLN A 199 -16.28 15.48 -6.57
C GLN A 199 -16.92 14.11 -6.67
N CYS A 200 -16.91 13.31 -5.61
CA CYS A 200 -17.40 11.93 -5.64
C CYS A 200 -18.72 11.72 -4.88
N LEU A 201 -19.04 12.58 -3.92
CA LEU A 201 -20.28 12.47 -3.16
C LEU A 201 -21.18 13.69 -3.39
N ASN A 202 -20.72 14.90 -3.10
CA ASN A 202 -21.57 16.10 -3.13
C ASN A 202 -22.11 16.40 -4.56
N ASP A 203 -21.25 16.29 -5.58
CA ASP A 203 -21.62 16.51 -6.99
C ASP A 203 -22.67 15.48 -7.51
N TYR A 204 -22.87 14.37 -6.77
CA TYR A 204 -23.81 13.30 -7.11
C TYR A 204 -24.93 13.14 -6.07
N ASP A 205 -25.08 14.08 -5.12
CA ASP A 205 -26.08 14.03 -4.04
C ASP A 205 -26.03 12.73 -3.22
N ILE A 206 -24.83 12.15 -3.03
CA ILE A 206 -24.63 10.93 -2.26
C ILE A 206 -24.38 11.29 -0.80
N PRO A 207 -25.25 10.86 0.14
CA PRO A 207 -25.09 11.18 1.56
C PRO A 207 -23.89 10.42 2.17
N LEU A 208 -23.16 11.10 3.06
CA LEU A 208 -22.07 10.54 3.87
C LEU A 208 -22.53 10.39 5.32
N TYR A 209 -22.55 9.14 5.82
CA TYR A 209 -22.93 8.79 7.19
C TYR A 209 -21.69 8.53 8.02
N LEU A 210 -21.20 9.55 8.74
CA LEU A 210 -20.06 9.44 9.65
C LEU A 210 -20.44 8.81 10.99
N SER A 211 -19.50 8.12 11.66
CA SER A 211 -19.76 7.36 12.90
C SER A 211 -20.87 6.32 12.73
N HIS A 212 -20.89 5.61 11.60
CA HIS A 212 -21.83 4.56 11.29
C HIS A 212 -21.13 3.31 10.74
N THR A 213 -21.75 2.16 10.90
CA THR A 213 -21.27 0.90 10.31
C THR A 213 -22.44 0.01 9.88
N ILE A 214 -22.15 -0.97 9.02
CA ILE A 214 -23.11 -2.01 8.65
C ILE A 214 -23.18 -3.03 9.79
N THR A 215 -24.38 -3.23 10.32
CA THR A 215 -24.65 -4.16 11.43
C THR A 215 -25.35 -5.44 11.01
N ASP A 216 -25.97 -5.45 9.82
CA ASP A 216 -26.59 -6.65 9.25
C ASP A 216 -26.68 -6.57 7.73
N ILE A 217 -26.58 -7.71 7.05
CA ILE A 217 -26.81 -7.85 5.60
C ILE A 217 -27.82 -8.98 5.41
N GLN A 218 -28.91 -8.68 4.73
CA GLN A 218 -30.03 -9.58 4.50
C GLN A 218 -30.21 -9.86 3.01
N GLY A 219 -30.55 -11.11 2.67
CA GLY A 219 -30.85 -11.56 1.33
C GLY A 219 -30.62 -13.05 1.16
N ASP A 220 -31.33 -13.67 0.21
CA ASP A 220 -31.18 -15.08 -0.13
C ASP A 220 -30.09 -15.27 -1.23
N LYS A 221 -30.44 -15.04 -2.47
CA LYS A 221 -29.52 -15.20 -3.62
C LYS A 221 -28.60 -14.00 -3.79
N ARG A 222 -29.12 -12.81 -3.50
CA ARG A 222 -28.43 -11.54 -3.60
C ARG A 222 -28.79 -10.66 -2.42
N VAL A 223 -27.96 -9.65 -2.14
CA VAL A 223 -28.28 -8.61 -1.14
C VAL A 223 -29.61 -7.96 -1.51
N GLU A 224 -30.51 -7.85 -0.54
CA GLU A 224 -31.82 -7.21 -0.65
C GLU A 224 -31.96 -6.02 0.29
N LYS A 225 -31.35 -6.14 1.48
CA LYS A 225 -31.39 -5.11 2.51
C LYS A 225 -30.09 -5.08 3.31
N VAL A 226 -29.70 -3.89 3.75
CA VAL A 226 -28.56 -3.66 4.66
C VAL A 226 -29.02 -2.78 5.81
N ILE A 227 -28.65 -3.18 7.03
CA ILE A 227 -28.90 -2.39 8.23
C ILE A 227 -27.60 -1.66 8.60
N VAL A 228 -27.72 -0.36 8.82
CA VAL A 228 -26.63 0.52 9.24
C VAL A 228 -26.99 1.12 10.58
N SER A 229 -26.08 1.12 11.54
CA SER A 229 -26.27 1.74 12.85
C SER A 229 -25.18 2.77 13.14
N LYS A 230 -25.54 3.78 13.91
CA LYS A 230 -24.57 4.70 14.49
C LYS A 230 -23.68 3.96 15.48
N VAL A 231 -22.40 4.38 15.61
CA VAL A 231 -21.48 3.81 16.60
C VAL A 231 -21.09 4.84 17.65
N ASP A 232 -20.73 4.33 18.82
CA ASP A 232 -20.18 5.11 19.92
C ASP A 232 -18.65 5.35 19.75
N GLU A 233 -18.02 6.00 20.73
CA GLU A 233 -16.57 6.31 20.75
C GLU A 233 -15.68 5.03 20.77
N LYS A 234 -16.27 3.87 21.10
CA LYS A 234 -15.60 2.57 21.09
C LYS A 234 -15.91 1.77 19.82
N ASN A 235 -16.51 2.40 18.82
CA ASN A 235 -16.98 1.79 17.58
C ASN A 235 -18.01 0.67 17.80
N GLN A 236 -18.82 0.73 18.91
CA GLN A 236 -19.90 -0.22 19.16
C GLN A 236 -21.21 0.34 18.64
N PRO A 237 -22.04 -0.48 17.95
CA PRO A 237 -23.35 -0.05 17.45
C PRO A 237 -24.26 0.40 18.60
N ILE A 238 -24.92 1.55 18.41
CA ILE A 238 -25.87 2.13 19.37
C ILE A 238 -27.27 1.60 19.03
N PRO A 239 -27.93 0.82 19.94
CA PRO A 239 -29.28 0.31 19.72
C PRO A 239 -30.32 1.43 19.52
N GLY A 240 -31.26 1.24 18.61
CA GLY A 240 -32.31 2.21 18.29
C GLY A 240 -31.88 3.29 17.27
N THR A 241 -30.71 3.11 16.65
CA THR A 241 -30.20 4.03 15.60
C THR A 241 -30.17 3.36 14.23
N GLU A 242 -30.78 2.19 14.09
CA GLU A 242 -30.78 1.38 12.89
C GLU A 242 -31.47 2.09 11.74
N MET A 243 -30.83 2.12 10.58
CA MET A 243 -31.34 2.61 9.31
C MET A 243 -31.35 1.45 8.32
N GLU A 244 -32.45 1.28 7.60
CA GLU A 244 -32.57 0.26 6.57
C GLU A 244 -32.32 0.83 5.18
N PHE A 245 -31.54 0.10 4.37
CA PHE A 245 -31.26 0.42 2.99
C PHE A 245 -31.63 -0.75 2.08
N ASP A 246 -32.62 -0.55 1.19
CA ASP A 246 -32.94 -1.50 0.14
C ASP A 246 -31.90 -1.36 -0.98
N VAL A 247 -30.96 -2.30 -1.07
CA VAL A 247 -29.86 -2.31 -2.03
C VAL A 247 -29.58 -3.71 -2.54
N ASP A 248 -29.05 -3.80 -3.74
CA ASP A 248 -28.65 -5.08 -4.34
C ASP A 248 -27.12 -5.30 -4.27
N THR A 249 -26.38 -4.30 -3.80
CA THR A 249 -24.92 -4.36 -3.79
C THR A 249 -24.34 -3.54 -2.63
N VAL A 250 -23.32 -4.13 -2.00
CA VAL A 250 -22.45 -3.47 -1.00
C VAL A 250 -21.02 -3.45 -1.52
N LEU A 251 -20.40 -2.27 -1.53
CA LEU A 251 -18.96 -2.13 -1.79
C LEU A 251 -18.21 -1.85 -0.48
N LEU A 252 -17.15 -2.60 -0.25
CA LEU A 252 -16.31 -2.50 0.93
C LEU A 252 -15.01 -1.77 0.58
N SER A 253 -14.80 -0.59 1.18
CA SER A 253 -13.56 0.19 1.11
C SER A 253 -13.00 0.36 2.53
N VAL A 254 -12.67 -0.75 3.17
CA VAL A 254 -12.40 -0.84 4.62
C VAL A 254 -10.92 -1.11 4.94
N GLY A 255 -10.06 -0.66 4.06
CA GLY A 255 -8.61 -0.73 4.20
C GLY A 255 -7.96 -1.87 3.42
N LEU A 256 -6.64 -1.80 3.37
CA LEU A 256 -5.77 -2.69 2.61
C LEU A 256 -4.90 -3.53 3.55
N ILE A 257 -4.45 -4.68 3.07
CA ILE A 257 -3.53 -5.59 3.77
C ILE A 257 -2.35 -5.85 2.84
N PRO A 258 -1.11 -5.52 3.22
CA PRO A 258 0.08 -5.92 2.49
C PRO A 258 0.11 -7.43 2.22
N GLU A 259 0.40 -7.83 0.98
CA GLU A 259 0.33 -9.23 0.54
C GLU A 259 1.66 -9.94 0.81
N ASN A 260 1.78 -10.55 2.00
CA ASN A 260 3.04 -11.03 2.57
C ASN A 260 3.06 -12.54 2.86
N GLU A 261 2.29 -13.35 2.18
CA GLU A 261 2.35 -14.81 2.31
C GLU A 261 3.75 -15.34 1.94
N LEU A 262 4.28 -14.93 0.78
CA LEU A 262 5.62 -15.30 0.32
C LEU A 262 6.73 -14.80 1.26
N THR A 263 6.57 -13.58 1.77
CA THR A 263 7.52 -12.97 2.71
C THR A 263 7.60 -13.75 4.03
N ARG A 264 6.45 -14.22 4.53
CA ARG A 264 6.37 -15.03 5.75
C ARG A 264 6.91 -16.45 5.54
N SER A 265 6.57 -17.09 4.41
CA SER A 265 7.10 -18.43 4.10
C SER A 265 8.61 -18.43 3.95
N ALA A 266 9.19 -17.35 3.44
CA ALA A 266 10.62 -17.14 3.36
C ALA A 266 11.30 -16.80 4.71
N GLY A 267 10.59 -16.84 5.85
CA GLY A 267 11.19 -16.56 7.17
C GLY A 267 11.59 -15.09 7.42
N ILE A 268 11.21 -14.17 6.53
CA ILE A 268 11.54 -12.74 6.64
C ILE A 268 10.80 -12.11 7.83
N THR A 269 11.50 -11.33 8.64
CA THR A 269 10.95 -10.66 9.82
C THR A 269 9.87 -9.65 9.42
N MET A 270 8.70 -9.75 10.07
CA MET A 270 7.55 -8.90 9.80
C MET A 270 7.39 -7.81 10.86
N ASP A 271 7.01 -6.61 10.44
CA ASP A 271 6.60 -5.54 11.33
C ASP A 271 5.09 -5.61 11.61
N PRO A 272 4.65 -5.74 12.87
CA PRO A 272 3.23 -5.82 13.20
C PRO A 272 2.46 -4.53 12.94
N ALA A 273 3.13 -3.36 12.92
CA ALA A 273 2.50 -2.07 12.74
C ALA A 273 2.10 -1.81 11.27
N THR A 274 2.97 -2.19 10.34
CA THR A 274 2.71 -2.07 8.89
C THR A 274 2.08 -3.33 8.30
N SER A 275 2.24 -4.49 8.96
CA SER A 275 1.97 -5.83 8.42
C SER A 275 2.84 -6.17 7.19
N GLY A 276 3.89 -5.41 6.95
CA GLY A 276 4.91 -5.63 5.94
C GLY A 276 6.21 -6.18 6.53
N PRO A 277 7.23 -6.47 5.69
CA PRO A 277 8.55 -6.84 6.20
C PRO A 277 9.23 -5.67 6.90
N VAL A 278 10.05 -5.99 7.91
CA VAL A 278 11.05 -5.05 8.43
C VAL A 278 12.08 -4.79 7.36
N VAL A 279 12.33 -3.52 7.07
CA VAL A 279 13.31 -3.11 6.05
C VAL A 279 14.35 -2.13 6.62
N TYR A 280 15.52 -2.17 6.00
CA TYR A 280 16.59 -1.21 6.23
C TYR A 280 16.43 0.05 5.36
N GLU A 281 17.31 1.02 5.54
CA GLU A 281 17.33 2.31 4.82
C GLU A 281 17.36 2.19 3.30
N ASN A 282 17.89 1.08 2.79
CA ASN A 282 18.02 0.75 1.37
C ASN A 282 16.95 -0.20 0.85
N MET A 283 15.88 -0.45 1.65
CA MET A 283 14.77 -1.37 1.39
C MET A 283 15.16 -2.86 1.41
N GLU A 284 16.35 -3.23 1.89
CA GLU A 284 16.70 -4.61 2.16
C GLU A 284 15.89 -5.15 3.34
N THR A 285 15.46 -6.39 3.28
CA THR A 285 14.72 -7.06 4.36
C THR A 285 15.69 -7.69 5.38
N SER A 286 15.16 -8.43 6.35
CA SER A 286 16.00 -9.22 7.28
C SER A 286 16.74 -10.38 6.58
N ALA A 287 16.36 -10.73 5.36
CA ALA A 287 17.06 -11.73 4.54
C ALA A 287 18.00 -11.01 3.58
N GLU A 288 19.29 -11.35 3.66
CA GLU A 288 20.36 -10.77 2.87
C GLU A 288 20.12 -10.88 1.37
N GLY A 289 20.22 -9.73 0.65
CA GLY A 289 20.02 -9.66 -0.79
C GLY A 289 18.58 -9.80 -1.23
N ILE A 290 17.61 -9.82 -0.30
CA ILE A 290 16.18 -9.76 -0.58
C ILE A 290 15.64 -8.41 -0.15
N PHE A 291 15.08 -7.68 -1.11
CA PHE A 291 14.53 -6.35 -0.95
C PHE A 291 12.99 -6.40 -1.04
N ALA A 292 12.33 -5.38 -0.51
CA ALA A 292 10.89 -5.22 -0.64
C ALA A 292 10.54 -3.74 -0.81
N SER A 293 9.52 -3.41 -1.63
CA SER A 293 9.07 -2.02 -1.78
C SER A 293 7.62 -1.90 -2.24
N GLY A 294 7.05 -0.73 -2.01
CA GLY A 294 5.66 -0.44 -2.30
C GLY A 294 4.70 -1.02 -1.26
N ASN A 295 3.46 -1.27 -1.66
CA ASN A 295 2.39 -1.65 -0.74
C ASN A 295 2.57 -3.00 -0.03
N VAL A 296 3.54 -3.81 -0.43
CA VAL A 296 3.95 -5.01 0.32
C VAL A 296 4.66 -4.67 1.63
N VAL A 297 5.35 -3.51 1.70
CA VAL A 297 6.03 -3.01 2.91
C VAL A 297 5.08 -2.21 3.79
N HIS A 298 4.45 -1.21 3.20
CA HIS A 298 3.40 -0.39 3.82
C HIS A 298 2.50 0.24 2.75
N VAL A 299 1.26 0.51 3.09
CA VAL A 299 0.31 1.07 2.12
C VAL A 299 0.60 2.55 1.88
N HIS A 300 0.90 2.92 0.65
CA HIS A 300 1.13 4.30 0.22
C HIS A 300 -0.15 4.99 -0.23
N ASP A 301 -0.20 6.32 -0.12
CA ASP A 301 -1.31 7.16 -0.61
C ASP A 301 -1.15 7.51 -2.09
N LEU A 302 0.09 7.66 -2.56
CA LEU A 302 0.42 8.07 -3.91
C LEU A 302 1.40 7.10 -4.58
N VAL A 303 1.13 6.73 -5.82
CA VAL A 303 2.00 5.86 -6.61
C VAL A 303 3.38 6.47 -6.85
N ASP A 304 3.48 7.80 -6.90
CA ASP A 304 4.76 8.51 -7.05
C ASP A 304 5.73 8.18 -5.90
N PHE A 305 5.22 7.98 -4.68
CA PHE A 305 6.04 7.57 -3.54
C PHE A 305 6.39 6.08 -3.59
N VAL A 306 5.47 5.23 -4.07
CA VAL A 306 5.76 3.82 -4.40
C VAL A 306 6.93 3.74 -5.38
N THR A 307 6.89 4.55 -6.44
CA THR A 307 7.95 4.62 -7.45
C THR A 307 9.31 4.99 -6.84
N ALA A 308 9.35 6.08 -6.04
CA ALA A 308 10.60 6.54 -5.43
C ALA A 308 11.21 5.50 -4.48
N GLU A 309 10.37 4.82 -3.69
CA GLU A 309 10.79 3.73 -2.80
C GLU A 309 11.29 2.53 -3.59
N SER A 310 10.59 2.16 -4.66
CA SER A 310 10.93 1.01 -5.49
C SER A 310 12.19 1.24 -6.33
N GLN A 311 12.44 2.46 -6.77
CA GLN A 311 13.71 2.83 -7.39
C GLN A 311 14.87 2.67 -6.41
N LYS A 312 14.68 3.04 -5.13
CA LYS A 312 15.68 2.80 -4.08
C LYS A 312 15.97 1.29 -3.94
N ALA A 313 14.92 0.45 -3.88
CA ALA A 313 15.07 -1.00 -3.80
C ALA A 313 15.80 -1.57 -5.04
N GLY A 314 15.42 -1.15 -6.25
CA GLY A 314 16.04 -1.57 -7.49
C GLY A 314 17.52 -1.22 -7.58
N LYS A 315 17.88 0.03 -7.24
CA LYS A 315 19.27 0.47 -7.15
C LYS A 315 20.07 -0.36 -6.16
N SER A 316 19.52 -0.55 -4.96
CA SER A 316 20.19 -1.29 -3.88
C SER A 316 20.38 -2.77 -4.24
N ALA A 317 19.42 -3.39 -4.90
CA ALA A 317 19.56 -4.75 -5.40
C ALA A 317 20.67 -4.88 -6.45
N ALA A 318 20.79 -3.93 -7.38
CA ALA A 318 21.88 -3.89 -8.35
C ALA A 318 23.26 -3.66 -7.70
N GLU A 319 23.32 -2.80 -6.68
CA GLU A 319 24.54 -2.58 -5.88
C GLU A 319 24.94 -3.84 -5.11
N TYR A 320 23.97 -4.54 -4.52
CA TYR A 320 24.20 -5.84 -3.87
C TYR A 320 24.76 -6.88 -4.85
N VAL A 321 24.22 -6.98 -6.05
CA VAL A 321 24.69 -7.91 -7.09
C VAL A 321 26.17 -7.66 -7.43
N LYS A 322 26.63 -6.41 -7.40
CA LYS A 322 28.02 -6.01 -7.72
C LYS A 322 28.98 -6.19 -6.55
N ASN A 323 28.54 -5.81 -5.35
CA ASN A 323 29.44 -5.59 -4.20
C ASN A 323 29.30 -6.68 -3.13
N GLY A 324 28.21 -7.46 -3.17
CA GLY A 324 27.84 -8.40 -2.10
C GLY A 324 27.26 -7.71 -0.88
N GLU A 325 27.28 -8.38 0.25
CA GLU A 325 26.72 -7.95 1.53
C GLU A 325 27.31 -6.64 2.05
N THR A 326 26.49 -5.85 2.73
CA THR A 326 26.95 -4.68 3.49
C THR A 326 27.80 -5.17 4.69
N LYS A 327 29.06 -4.79 4.74
CA LYS A 327 30.03 -5.28 5.73
C LYS A 327 29.75 -4.82 7.17
N ASP A 328 29.18 -3.63 7.34
CA ASP A 328 28.89 -3.07 8.65
C ASP A 328 27.44 -3.43 9.03
N GLN A 329 27.30 -4.25 10.06
CA GLN A 329 26.02 -4.70 10.62
C GLN A 329 25.53 -3.81 11.77
N THR A 330 26.26 -2.76 12.15
CA THR A 330 25.80 -1.81 13.17
C THR A 330 24.53 -1.12 12.68
N CYS A 331 23.44 -1.29 13.38
CA CYS A 331 22.15 -0.69 12.99
C CYS A 331 21.49 0.07 14.14
N ILE A 332 20.68 1.05 13.73
CA ILE A 332 19.79 1.83 14.60
C ILE A 332 18.37 1.36 14.34
N ASP A 333 17.64 1.01 15.39
CA ASP A 333 16.20 0.74 15.31
C ASP A 333 15.43 2.06 15.36
N ILE A 334 14.48 2.27 14.43
CA ILE A 334 13.57 3.41 14.48
C ILE A 334 12.22 2.91 14.99
N LYS A 335 11.76 3.44 16.13
CA LYS A 335 10.56 2.99 16.83
C LYS A 335 9.42 4.00 16.80
N ASN A 336 8.21 3.44 16.78
CA ASN A 336 6.99 4.21 16.96
C ASN A 336 6.90 4.72 18.40
N GLY A 337 6.90 6.04 18.59
CA GLY A 337 6.54 6.70 19.83
C GLY A 337 5.06 7.10 19.86
N ASP A 338 4.69 7.95 20.81
CA ASP A 338 3.32 8.41 20.97
C ASP A 338 2.82 9.15 19.72
N GLY A 339 1.59 8.83 19.32
CA GLY A 339 0.95 9.43 18.14
C GLY A 339 1.42 8.93 16.78
N VAL A 340 2.40 8.02 16.71
CA VAL A 340 3.01 7.48 15.48
C VAL A 340 2.69 6.01 15.30
N ASN A 341 2.50 5.59 14.04
CA ASN A 341 2.29 4.19 13.66
C ASN A 341 2.93 3.87 12.32
N GLY A 342 3.49 2.65 12.20
CA GLY A 342 3.94 2.11 10.90
C GLY A 342 5.15 2.82 10.31
N ILE A 343 6.21 3.01 11.09
CA ILE A 343 7.47 3.61 10.64
C ILE A 343 8.16 2.71 9.61
N VAL A 344 8.65 3.32 8.53
CA VAL A 344 9.49 2.70 7.48
C VAL A 344 10.58 3.70 7.07
N PRO A 345 11.87 3.28 7.04
CA PRO A 345 12.40 1.98 7.44
C PRO A 345 12.39 1.80 8.96
N GLN A 346 12.34 0.56 9.43
CA GLN A 346 12.42 0.22 10.84
C GLN A 346 13.87 0.15 11.34
N LYS A 347 14.82 -0.05 10.45
CA LYS A 347 16.23 -0.18 10.75
C LYS A 347 17.08 0.70 9.83
N VAL A 348 18.18 1.22 10.35
CA VAL A 348 19.12 2.05 9.59
C VAL A 348 20.53 1.64 9.94
N ARG A 349 21.37 1.38 8.93
CA ARG A 349 22.83 1.22 9.04
C ARG A 349 23.48 2.58 8.73
N PRO A 350 23.99 3.31 9.71
CA PRO A 350 24.53 4.66 9.48
C PRO A 350 25.65 4.71 8.44
N SER A 351 26.47 3.66 8.37
CA SER A 351 27.55 3.54 7.39
C SER A 351 27.07 3.47 5.94
N ASN A 352 25.82 3.00 5.71
CA ASN A 352 25.19 2.87 4.40
C ASN A 352 24.37 4.12 4.00
N VAL A 353 24.31 5.13 4.86
CA VAL A 353 23.61 6.40 4.60
C VAL A 353 24.62 7.44 4.12
N ASP A 354 24.46 7.95 2.90
CA ASP A 354 25.33 9.01 2.37
C ASP A 354 25.11 10.35 3.08
N LYS A 355 23.88 10.88 3.00
CA LYS A 355 23.56 12.22 3.52
C LYS A 355 22.39 12.23 4.48
N LYS A 356 21.35 11.43 4.22
CA LYS A 356 20.08 11.44 4.95
C LYS A 356 19.33 10.14 4.78
N VAL A 357 18.45 9.83 5.72
CA VAL A 357 17.41 8.81 5.58
C VAL A 357 16.02 9.47 5.59
N GLU A 358 15.16 9.02 4.72
CA GLU A 358 13.74 9.41 4.70
C GLU A 358 12.96 8.38 5.51
N VAL A 359 12.16 8.87 6.44
CA VAL A 359 11.32 8.04 7.32
C VAL A 359 9.87 8.40 7.08
N MET A 360 9.08 7.40 6.76
CA MET A 360 7.64 7.52 6.52
C MET A 360 6.86 6.83 7.63
N PHE A 361 5.68 7.36 7.97
CA PHE A 361 4.79 6.80 8.98
C PHE A 361 3.39 7.43 8.89
N ARG A 362 2.44 6.96 9.70
CA ARG A 362 1.10 7.55 9.82
C ARG A 362 0.86 8.07 11.23
N ALA A 363 0.05 9.11 11.33
CA ALA A 363 -0.48 9.57 12.60
C ALA A 363 -1.52 8.56 13.15
N ARG A 364 -1.58 8.37 14.47
CA ARG A 364 -2.61 7.52 15.11
C ARG A 364 -3.95 8.22 15.26
N ASN A 365 -3.94 9.55 15.32
CA ASN A 365 -5.11 10.40 15.49
C ASN A 365 -5.01 11.62 14.58
N VAL A 366 -6.08 12.39 14.49
CA VAL A 366 -6.02 13.73 13.91
C VAL A 366 -5.36 14.65 14.91
N PHE A 367 -4.32 15.36 14.47
CA PHE A 367 -3.58 16.32 15.26
C PHE A 367 -3.58 17.69 14.57
N THR A 368 -3.61 18.75 15.38
CA THR A 368 -3.44 20.13 14.93
C THR A 368 -2.40 20.84 15.79
N ASP A 369 -1.59 21.67 15.17
CA ASP A 369 -0.54 22.47 15.82
C ASP A 369 0.42 21.61 16.66
N VAL A 370 1.05 20.62 16.00
CA VAL A 370 1.94 19.65 16.63
C VAL A 370 3.36 19.71 16.06
N ALA A 371 4.27 19.04 16.73
CA ALA A 371 5.61 18.79 16.25
C ALA A 371 5.91 17.28 16.27
N ILE A 372 6.46 16.78 15.18
CA ILE A 372 7.07 15.46 15.11
C ILE A 372 8.45 15.57 15.76
N LYS A 373 8.68 14.80 16.80
CA LYS A 373 9.93 14.76 17.56
C LYS A 373 10.71 13.51 17.25
N VAL A 374 11.99 13.67 17.00
CA VAL A 374 12.95 12.57 16.81
C VAL A 374 13.91 12.60 17.99
N ARG A 375 13.94 11.52 18.77
CA ARG A 375 14.77 11.41 19.98
C ARG A 375 15.60 10.15 20.00
N SER A 376 16.76 10.26 20.65
CA SER A 376 17.58 9.12 21.06
C SER A 376 17.98 9.31 22.52
N ASN A 377 17.84 8.29 23.37
CA ASN A 377 18.13 8.35 24.81
C ASN A 377 17.49 9.52 25.56
N GLY A 378 16.30 9.98 25.12
CA GLY A 378 15.61 11.12 25.68
C GLY A 378 16.08 12.48 25.15
N GLU A 379 17.18 12.56 24.43
CA GLU A 379 17.66 13.77 23.77
C GLU A 379 16.95 14.01 22.44
N GLU A 380 16.54 15.25 22.19
CA GLU A 380 15.90 15.66 20.94
C GLU A 380 16.97 15.85 19.85
N LEU A 381 16.92 15.04 18.81
CA LEU A 381 17.78 15.16 17.63
C LEU A 381 17.20 16.10 16.57
N ALA A 382 15.87 16.05 16.38
CA ALA A 382 15.16 16.88 15.40
C ALA A 382 13.69 17.12 15.79
N SER A 383 13.13 18.23 15.26
CA SER A 383 11.73 18.59 15.44
C SER A 383 11.15 19.17 14.14
N PHE A 384 9.97 18.67 13.73
CA PHE A 384 9.30 19.09 12.50
C PHE A 384 7.88 19.53 12.82
N LYS A 385 7.57 20.81 12.67
CA LYS A 385 6.23 21.37 12.89
C LYS A 385 5.24 20.89 11.82
N ARG A 386 3.99 20.66 12.26
CA ARG A 386 2.84 20.33 11.41
C ARG A 386 1.62 21.11 11.89
N GLU A 387 0.97 21.78 10.97
CA GLU A 387 -0.32 22.45 11.25
C GLU A 387 -1.44 21.42 11.37
N HIS A 388 -1.38 20.36 10.55
CA HIS A 388 -2.35 19.28 10.52
C HIS A 388 -1.67 17.93 10.21
N MET A 389 -2.14 16.85 10.86
CA MET A 389 -1.80 15.47 10.57
C MET A 389 -3.06 14.60 10.72
N ALA A 390 -3.25 13.63 9.84
CA ALA A 390 -4.38 12.72 9.90
C ALA A 390 -3.94 11.26 9.60
N PRO A 391 -4.64 10.25 10.16
CA PRO A 391 -4.31 8.83 9.93
C PRO A 391 -4.38 8.40 8.45
N GLY A 392 -5.23 9.06 7.67
CA GLY A 392 -5.39 8.82 6.24
C GLY A 392 -4.23 9.31 5.37
N GLU A 393 -3.33 10.13 5.92
CA GLU A 393 -2.23 10.76 5.18
C GLU A 393 -0.86 10.25 5.65
N MET A 394 0.01 9.92 4.70
CA MET A 394 1.38 9.48 4.98
C MET A 394 2.25 10.68 5.34
N GLU A 395 2.86 10.66 6.52
CA GLU A 395 3.87 11.61 6.93
C GLU A 395 5.26 11.18 6.48
N LYS A 396 6.06 12.18 6.16
CA LYS A 396 7.46 12.01 5.77
C LYS A 396 8.34 13.00 6.49
N ILE A 397 9.39 12.49 7.12
CA ILE A 397 10.48 13.28 7.70
C ILE A 397 11.82 12.85 7.13
N VAL A 398 12.81 13.71 7.31
CA VAL A 398 14.19 13.47 6.84
C VAL A 398 15.14 13.58 8.03
N ILE A 399 15.87 12.50 8.30
CA ILE A 399 16.90 12.47 9.34
C ILE A 399 18.29 12.57 8.67
N PRO A 400 19.03 13.66 8.87
CA PRO A 400 20.39 13.81 8.37
C PRO A 400 21.34 12.77 8.97
N LYS A 401 22.33 12.31 8.19
CA LYS A 401 23.38 11.39 8.66
C LYS A 401 24.05 11.87 9.94
N ALA A 402 24.34 13.15 10.05
CA ALA A 402 24.97 13.74 11.24
C ALA A 402 24.18 13.54 12.55
N PHE A 403 22.86 13.24 12.46
CA PHE A 403 22.07 12.86 13.63
C PHE A 403 22.15 11.38 13.91
N LEU A 404 22.21 10.54 12.87
CA LEU A 404 22.42 9.09 13.02
C LEU A 404 23.77 8.80 13.68
N ASP A 405 24.81 9.55 13.32
CA ASP A 405 26.17 9.40 13.87
C ASP A 405 26.28 9.78 15.37
N LYS A 406 25.25 10.42 15.95
CA LYS A 406 25.15 10.75 17.37
C LYS A 406 24.43 9.68 18.21
N VAL A 407 23.85 8.66 17.56
CA VAL A 407 23.06 7.64 18.26
C VAL A 407 23.97 6.60 18.87
N GLU A 408 24.14 6.64 20.20
CA GLU A 408 25.05 5.73 20.93
C GLU A 408 24.40 4.38 21.24
N ASN A 409 23.08 4.33 21.52
CA ASN A 409 22.39 3.10 21.97
C ASN A 409 21.63 2.34 20.88
N GLY A 410 21.82 2.71 19.59
CA GLY A 410 21.20 2.00 18.48
C GLY A 410 19.69 2.17 18.38
N GLU A 411 19.08 3.19 19.00
CA GLU A 411 17.63 3.42 18.97
C GLU A 411 17.27 4.90 18.74
N ILE A 412 16.30 5.12 17.84
CA ILE A 412 15.61 6.40 17.63
C ILE A 412 14.11 6.19 17.85
N THR A 413 13.48 7.10 18.58
CA THR A 413 12.02 7.16 18.73
C THR A 413 11.46 8.37 17.99
N VAL A 414 10.41 8.16 17.19
CA VAL A 414 9.64 9.23 16.55
C VAL A 414 8.29 9.36 17.22
N SER A 415 7.93 10.54 17.71
CA SER A 415 6.69 10.82 18.42
C SER A 415 6.04 12.12 17.93
N VAL A 416 4.76 12.32 18.27
CA VAL A 416 4.00 13.54 18.00
C VAL A 416 3.67 14.23 19.32
N GLU A 417 3.97 15.53 19.43
CA GLU A 417 3.74 16.31 20.63
C GLU A 417 3.06 17.65 20.29
N LYS A 418 2.24 18.20 21.19
CA LYS A 418 1.67 19.53 21.00
C LYS A 418 2.77 20.58 21.03
N VAL A 419 2.66 21.60 20.17
CA VAL A 419 3.59 22.74 20.19
C VAL A 419 3.31 23.56 21.45
N GLY A 420 4.33 23.67 22.34
CA GLY A 420 4.23 24.45 23.59
C GLY A 420 3.72 23.66 24.79
N ALA A 421 3.77 22.33 24.75
CA ALA A 421 3.55 21.49 25.94
C ALA A 421 4.86 21.28 26.71
#